data_69646b0726088ebb67482f28434b339b
#
_entry.id   69646b0726088ebb67482f28434b339b
#
_cell.length_a   1.000
_cell.length_b   1.000
_cell.length_c   1.000
_cell.angle_alpha   90.00
_cell.angle_beta   90.00
_cell.angle_gamma   90.00
#
_symmetry.space_group_name_H-M   'P 1'
#
loop_
_entity.id
_entity.type
_entity.pdbx_description
1 polymer ?
#
loop_
_entity_poly.entity_id
_entity_poly.type
_entity_poly.pdbx_seq_one_letter_code
_entity_poly.pdbx_strand_id
1 'polypeptide(L)'
;MPDRDHLLLYLAVDLAILTVRENQLHVLVIERANEPYQGYAALPGGFLRVGEDLRQAAERELAEETGLDGRALHLEQLATYGAPDRDPRGRVVSVAYLAIAPDLPIPTAGSDARVARWAPADTIRDALAFDHASILDDAIERARTRLEYTTLATAFCGPTFTIGDLRTIYEVVWNTPLDPRNFNRKVIHTDGFVMPTGTKRIPDTGRPAALYQRGPATTLTPPLLRGATTAPPATPPDGGPVDGRAHGRNGKEEIR
;
A
#
# COMPACT_ATOMS: atom_id res chain seq x y z
N MET A 1 -40.64 32.01 -3.24
CA MET A 1 -39.26 31.55 -3.29
C MET A 1 -39.31 30.16 -3.86
N PRO A 2 -38.62 29.86 -4.96
CA PRO A 2 -38.64 28.49 -5.47
C PRO A 2 -38.05 27.60 -4.36
N ASP A 3 -38.78 26.54 -4.07
CA ASP A 3 -38.37 25.47 -3.17
C ASP A 3 -37.05 24.92 -3.72
N ARG A 4 -35.95 25.24 -3.03
CA ARG A 4 -34.66 24.70 -3.41
C ARG A 4 -34.56 23.33 -2.78
N ASP A 5 -34.75 22.32 -3.59
CA ASP A 5 -34.49 20.91 -3.25
C ASP A 5 -33.01 20.72 -2.91
N HIS A 6 -32.56 21.33 -1.82
CA HIS A 6 -31.21 21.17 -1.32
C HIS A 6 -31.15 19.91 -0.45
N LEU A 7 -30.42 18.92 -0.94
CA LEU A 7 -30.12 17.73 -0.16
C LEU A 7 -29.22 18.11 1.03
N LEU A 8 -29.72 17.91 2.24
CA LEU A 8 -28.89 17.94 3.42
C LEU A 8 -28.09 16.66 3.51
N LEU A 9 -26.79 16.76 3.66
CA LEU A 9 -25.89 15.62 3.78
C LEU A 9 -24.87 15.84 4.90
N TYR A 10 -24.40 14.74 5.46
CA TYR A 10 -23.25 14.75 6.36
C TYR A 10 -21.98 14.58 5.54
N LEU A 11 -20.94 15.31 5.90
CA LEU A 11 -19.63 15.19 5.28
C LEU A 11 -18.65 14.56 6.27
N ALA A 12 -17.97 13.51 5.82
CA ALA A 12 -17.00 12.77 6.60
C ALA A 12 -15.64 12.70 5.89
N VAL A 13 -14.62 12.33 6.63
CA VAL A 13 -13.32 11.90 6.08
C VAL A 13 -13.03 10.48 6.55
N ASP A 14 -12.42 9.66 5.69
CA ASP A 14 -11.91 8.33 5.99
C ASP A 14 -10.42 8.25 5.61
N LEU A 15 -9.62 7.52 6.39
CA LEU A 15 -8.17 7.45 6.26
C LEU A 15 -7.71 6.02 5.96
N ALA A 16 -7.25 5.76 4.76
CA ALA A 16 -6.52 4.53 4.44
C ALA A 16 -5.02 4.74 4.75
N ILE A 17 -4.60 4.32 5.93
CA ILE A 17 -3.22 4.48 6.41
C ILE A 17 -2.47 3.18 6.16
N LEU A 18 -1.52 3.20 5.22
CA LEU A 18 -0.78 2.02 4.79
C LEU A 18 0.64 2.01 5.35
N THR A 19 1.11 0.82 5.71
CA THR A 19 2.50 0.54 6.09
C THR A 19 2.93 -0.84 5.60
N VAL A 20 4.24 -1.09 5.57
CA VAL A 20 4.80 -2.43 5.33
C VAL A 20 5.41 -2.95 6.62
N ARG A 21 4.89 -4.07 7.10
CA ARG A 21 5.34 -4.78 8.30
C ARG A 21 5.49 -6.27 7.98
N GLU A 22 6.50 -6.92 8.53
CA GLU A 22 6.69 -8.37 8.39
C GLU A 22 6.58 -8.87 6.94
N ASN A 23 7.07 -8.07 5.98
CA ASN A 23 6.97 -8.31 4.54
C ASN A 23 5.53 -8.40 4.01
N GLN A 24 4.58 -7.74 4.66
CA GLN A 24 3.19 -7.65 4.22
C GLN A 24 2.70 -6.20 4.24
N LEU A 25 1.76 -5.89 3.34
CA LEU A 25 1.06 -4.60 3.36
C LEU A 25 0.01 -4.62 4.46
N HIS A 26 0.09 -3.67 5.37
CA HIS A 26 -0.86 -3.50 6.46
C HIS A 26 -1.61 -2.18 6.31
N VAL A 27 -2.83 -2.18 6.79
CA VAL A 27 -3.66 -0.99 6.97
C VAL A 27 -3.96 -0.81 8.45
N LEU A 28 -3.99 0.44 8.89
CA LEU A 28 -4.45 0.75 10.23
C LEU A 28 -5.98 0.69 10.26
N VAL A 29 -6.52 -0.05 11.21
CA VAL A 29 -7.96 -0.15 11.45
C VAL A 29 -8.27 0.10 12.90
N ILE A 30 -9.48 0.61 13.15
CA ILE A 30 -10.07 0.75 14.46
C ILE A 30 -11.21 -0.25 14.62
N GLU A 31 -11.52 -0.64 15.86
CA GLU A 31 -12.75 -1.36 16.19
C GLU A 31 -13.85 -0.35 16.55
N ARG A 32 -14.98 -0.42 15.87
CA ARG A 32 -16.10 0.49 16.07
C ARG A 32 -16.75 0.26 17.45
N ALA A 33 -16.87 1.33 18.24
CA ALA A 33 -17.51 1.29 19.55
C ALA A 33 -19.04 1.33 19.48
N ASN A 34 -19.61 1.91 18.42
CA ASN A 34 -21.03 2.27 18.31
C ASN A 34 -21.69 1.69 17.05
N GLU A 35 -23.02 1.53 17.10
CA GLU A 35 -23.83 1.23 15.92
C GLU A 35 -23.83 2.39 14.90
N PRO A 36 -24.00 2.11 13.61
CA PRO A 36 -24.05 0.81 12.97
C PRO A 36 -22.66 0.15 12.91
N TYR A 37 -22.65 -1.17 12.73
CA TYR A 37 -21.42 -1.98 12.64
C TYR A 37 -20.57 -2.02 13.92
N GLN A 38 -21.20 -1.98 15.10
CA GLN A 38 -20.49 -2.12 16.38
C GLN A 38 -19.67 -3.43 16.41
N GLY A 39 -18.38 -3.32 16.80
CA GLY A 39 -17.44 -4.45 16.84
C GLY A 39 -16.78 -4.80 15.50
N TYR A 40 -17.21 -4.20 14.39
CA TYR A 40 -16.53 -4.35 13.11
C TYR A 40 -15.28 -3.49 13.04
N ALA A 41 -14.33 -3.93 12.19
CA ALA A 41 -13.20 -3.10 11.83
C ALA A 41 -13.63 -1.96 10.89
N ALA A 42 -13.00 -0.80 11.02
CA ALA A 42 -13.24 0.34 10.15
C ALA A 42 -11.92 1.06 9.88
N LEU A 43 -11.86 1.80 8.79
CA LEU A 43 -10.80 2.79 8.59
C LEU A 43 -10.99 3.92 9.60
N PRO A 44 -9.92 4.51 10.14
CA PRO A 44 -9.98 5.73 10.94
C PRO A 44 -10.71 6.84 10.19
N GLY A 45 -11.53 7.63 10.89
CA GLY A 45 -12.28 8.70 10.24
C GLY A 45 -13.47 9.20 11.05
N GLY A 46 -14.03 10.33 10.61
CA GLY A 46 -15.14 10.95 11.29
C GLY A 46 -15.77 12.11 10.52
N PHE A 47 -16.76 12.75 11.14
CA PHE A 47 -17.47 13.86 10.53
C PHE A 47 -16.68 15.17 10.64
N LEU A 48 -16.83 16.03 9.61
CA LEU A 48 -16.31 17.39 9.67
C LEU A 48 -16.95 18.18 10.83
N ARG A 49 -16.12 18.97 11.50
CA ARG A 49 -16.55 19.94 12.51
C ARG A 49 -16.78 21.32 11.89
N VAL A 50 -17.60 22.13 12.52
CA VAL A 50 -17.86 23.51 12.05
C VAL A 50 -16.55 24.31 12.01
N GLY A 51 -16.26 24.90 10.86
CA GLY A 51 -15.06 25.72 10.66
C GLY A 51 -13.80 24.95 10.30
N GLU A 52 -13.89 23.64 10.10
CA GLU A 52 -12.80 22.75 9.73
C GLU A 52 -12.81 22.47 8.22
N ASP A 53 -11.66 22.51 7.57
CA ASP A 53 -11.55 22.02 6.19
C ASP A 53 -11.27 20.50 6.14
N LEU A 54 -11.38 19.91 4.96
CA LEU A 54 -11.24 18.46 4.77
C LEU A 54 -9.87 17.92 5.23
N ARG A 55 -8.80 18.66 4.94
CA ARG A 55 -7.45 18.24 5.34
C ARG A 55 -7.26 18.34 6.85
N GLN A 56 -7.77 19.41 7.46
CA GLN A 56 -7.75 19.59 8.92
C GLN A 56 -8.52 18.47 9.61
N ALA A 57 -9.70 18.09 9.08
CA ALA A 57 -10.46 16.95 9.59
C ALA A 57 -9.65 15.64 9.51
N ALA A 58 -9.03 15.37 8.37
CA ALA A 58 -8.21 14.18 8.19
C ALA A 58 -7.00 14.14 9.15
N GLU A 59 -6.29 15.26 9.32
CA GLU A 59 -5.16 15.37 10.26
C GLU A 59 -5.62 15.23 11.73
N ARG A 60 -6.78 15.77 12.09
CA ARG A 60 -7.37 15.63 13.43
C ARG A 60 -7.77 14.18 13.70
N GLU A 61 -8.54 13.54 12.81
CA GLU A 61 -8.97 12.15 12.99
C GLU A 61 -7.75 11.21 13.08
N LEU A 62 -6.72 11.45 12.26
CA LEU A 62 -5.47 10.71 12.34
C LEU A 62 -4.85 10.84 13.73
N ALA A 63 -4.76 12.05 14.27
CA ALA A 63 -4.17 12.29 15.58
C ALA A 63 -5.05 11.72 16.72
N GLU A 64 -6.37 11.92 16.65
CA GLU A 64 -7.31 11.49 17.70
C GLU A 64 -7.42 9.97 17.80
N GLU A 65 -7.45 9.25 16.66
CA GLU A 65 -7.65 7.80 16.66
C GLU A 65 -6.36 6.98 16.68
N THR A 66 -5.24 7.58 16.29
CA THR A 66 -3.98 6.84 16.12
C THR A 66 -2.81 7.42 16.90
N GLY A 67 -2.91 8.65 17.38
CA GLY A 67 -1.78 9.37 17.99
C GLY A 67 -0.69 9.79 17.03
N LEU A 68 -0.89 9.62 15.71
CA LEU A 68 0.09 9.97 14.69
C LEU A 68 -0.04 11.43 14.27
N ASP A 69 1.09 12.12 14.06
CA ASP A 69 1.10 13.48 13.50
C ASP A 69 1.00 13.41 11.97
N GLY A 70 -0.17 13.77 11.42
CA GLY A 70 -0.42 13.79 9.98
C GLY A 70 0.50 14.71 9.17
N ARG A 71 1.17 15.69 9.84
CA ARG A 71 2.13 16.56 9.18
C ARG A 71 3.45 15.86 8.86
N ALA A 72 3.77 14.80 9.61
CA ALA A 72 4.97 14.00 9.42
C ALA A 72 4.80 12.89 8.37
N LEU A 73 3.55 12.61 7.97
CA LEU A 73 3.21 11.54 7.04
C LEU A 73 2.90 12.08 5.64
N HIS A 74 3.05 11.21 4.63
CA HIS A 74 2.43 11.49 3.35
C HIS A 74 0.92 11.38 3.50
N LEU A 75 0.21 12.46 3.20
CA LEU A 75 -1.26 12.54 3.24
C LEU A 75 -1.77 13.17 1.96
N GLU A 76 -2.51 12.42 1.14
CA GLU A 76 -3.12 12.90 -0.09
C GLU A 76 -4.59 12.52 -0.17
N GLN A 77 -5.43 13.38 -0.74
CA GLN A 77 -6.82 13.06 -1.04
C GLN A 77 -6.87 11.94 -2.08
N LEU A 78 -7.62 10.87 -1.76
CA LEU A 78 -7.77 9.69 -2.60
C LEU A 78 -8.92 9.86 -3.58
N ALA A 79 -10.14 9.86 -3.06
CA ALA A 79 -11.39 9.98 -3.80
C ALA A 79 -12.54 10.41 -2.89
N THR A 80 -13.72 10.62 -3.50
CA THR A 80 -14.97 10.91 -2.79
C THR A 80 -15.94 9.76 -2.97
N TYR A 81 -16.52 9.28 -1.88
CA TYR A 81 -17.47 8.17 -1.82
C TYR A 81 -18.83 8.69 -1.41
N GLY A 82 -19.80 8.57 -2.30
CA GLY A 82 -21.10 9.21 -2.12
C GLY A 82 -22.27 8.35 -2.56
N ALA A 83 -22.17 7.00 -2.54
CA ALA A 83 -23.30 6.13 -2.80
C ALA A 83 -24.45 6.44 -1.81
N PRO A 84 -25.72 6.48 -2.26
CA PRO A 84 -26.85 6.87 -1.40
C PRO A 84 -27.01 6.03 -0.14
N ASP A 85 -26.64 4.78 -0.21
CA ASP A 85 -26.81 3.73 0.79
C ASP A 85 -25.50 3.33 1.51
N ARG A 86 -24.39 4.10 1.28
CA ARG A 86 -23.10 3.80 1.90
C ARG A 86 -23.13 3.81 3.43
N ASP A 87 -24.03 4.56 4.02
CA ASP A 87 -24.16 4.70 5.47
C ASP A 87 -25.64 4.66 5.89
N PRO A 88 -26.06 3.68 6.70
CA PRO A 88 -27.45 3.54 7.12
C PRO A 88 -27.95 4.66 8.04
N ARG A 89 -27.08 5.51 8.58
CA ARG A 89 -27.45 6.65 9.43
C ARG A 89 -28.08 7.80 8.64
N GLY A 90 -27.87 7.85 7.32
CA GLY A 90 -28.42 8.89 6.45
C GLY A 90 -27.55 9.18 5.25
N ARG A 91 -27.80 10.31 4.61
CA ARG A 91 -27.02 10.72 3.44
C ARG A 91 -25.65 11.23 3.87
N VAL A 92 -24.65 10.38 3.73
CA VAL A 92 -23.23 10.68 4.04
C VAL A 92 -22.41 10.69 2.77
N VAL A 93 -21.55 11.68 2.62
CA VAL A 93 -20.47 11.70 1.63
C VAL A 93 -19.15 11.69 2.39
N SER A 94 -18.27 10.78 2.05
CA SER A 94 -16.92 10.73 2.62
C SER A 94 -15.88 11.14 1.60
N VAL A 95 -14.93 11.95 2.04
CA VAL A 95 -13.69 12.25 1.30
C VAL A 95 -12.58 11.42 1.92
N ALA A 96 -12.16 10.38 1.20
CA ALA A 96 -11.09 9.51 1.67
C ALA A 96 -9.70 10.09 1.38
N TYR A 97 -8.77 9.80 2.28
CA TYR A 97 -7.36 10.14 2.18
C TYR A 97 -6.50 8.89 2.23
N LEU A 98 -5.45 8.87 1.41
CA LEU A 98 -4.35 7.92 1.52
C LEU A 98 -3.26 8.53 2.41
N ALA A 99 -2.90 7.82 3.48
CA ALA A 99 -1.72 8.12 4.28
C ALA A 99 -0.72 6.98 4.18
N ILE A 100 0.58 7.30 4.16
CA ILE A 100 1.66 6.32 4.16
C ILE A 100 2.57 6.62 5.33
N ALA A 101 2.82 5.59 6.12
CA ALA A 101 3.64 5.64 7.32
C ALA A 101 4.76 4.60 7.24
N PRO A 102 5.95 4.87 7.80
CA PRO A 102 6.93 3.83 8.07
C PRO A 102 6.36 2.84 9.10
N ASP A 103 7.06 1.73 9.35
CA ASP A 103 6.65 0.76 10.39
C ASP A 103 6.64 1.42 11.78
N LEU A 104 5.49 1.96 12.15
CA LEU A 104 5.27 2.64 13.42
C LEU A 104 4.78 1.65 14.49
N PRO A 105 5.00 1.95 15.79
CA PRO A 105 4.39 1.19 16.88
C PRO A 105 2.87 1.11 16.74
N ILE A 106 2.24 0.18 17.46
CA ILE A 106 0.78 0.10 17.53
C ILE A 106 0.27 1.38 18.18
N PRO A 107 -0.62 2.14 17.52
CA PRO A 107 -1.15 3.37 18.07
C PRO A 107 -1.97 3.10 19.32
N THR A 108 -2.03 4.09 20.19
CA THR A 108 -2.98 4.09 21.33
C THR A 108 -4.35 4.53 20.80
N ALA A 109 -5.38 3.70 20.99
CA ALA A 109 -6.74 4.02 20.56
C ALA A 109 -7.23 5.35 21.18
N GLY A 110 -7.85 6.19 20.36
CA GLY A 110 -8.50 7.44 20.80
C GLY A 110 -9.86 7.23 21.46
N SER A 111 -10.60 8.34 21.69
CA SER A 111 -11.80 8.36 22.52
C SER A 111 -12.99 7.53 22.00
N ASP A 112 -13.15 7.41 20.68
CA ASP A 112 -14.28 6.72 20.02
C ASP A 112 -13.93 5.35 19.45
N ALA A 113 -12.64 4.97 19.46
CA ALA A 113 -12.15 3.68 19.07
C ALA A 113 -11.87 2.81 20.30
N ARG A 114 -12.34 1.56 20.31
CA ARG A 114 -11.98 0.61 21.40
C ARG A 114 -10.53 0.15 21.28
N VAL A 115 -10.09 -0.12 20.07
CA VAL A 115 -8.76 -0.64 19.75
C VAL A 115 -8.34 -0.13 18.38
N ALA A 116 -7.12 0.39 18.27
CA ALA A 116 -6.48 0.63 16.98
C ALA A 116 -5.40 -0.45 16.74
N ARG A 117 -5.32 -1.01 15.54
CA ARG A 117 -4.34 -2.06 15.21
C ARG A 117 -3.95 -2.05 13.75
N TRP A 118 -2.73 -2.51 13.47
CA TRP A 118 -2.33 -2.86 12.13
C TRP A 118 -2.91 -4.21 11.73
N ALA A 119 -3.54 -4.30 10.58
CA ALA A 119 -4.09 -5.53 10.02
C ALA A 119 -3.54 -5.77 8.61
N PRO A 120 -3.25 -7.03 8.22
CA PRO A 120 -2.88 -7.32 6.84
C PRO A 120 -3.99 -6.89 5.89
N ALA A 121 -3.63 -6.09 4.87
CA ALA A 121 -4.61 -5.45 4.00
C ALA A 121 -5.42 -6.43 3.14
N ASP A 122 -4.84 -7.59 2.83
CA ASP A 122 -5.48 -8.66 2.05
C ASP A 122 -6.56 -9.43 2.83
N THR A 123 -6.39 -9.60 4.13
CA THR A 123 -7.28 -10.42 4.97
C THR A 123 -8.36 -9.60 5.70
N ILE A 124 -8.09 -8.32 5.99
CA ILE A 124 -9.03 -7.48 6.75
C ILE A 124 -10.24 -7.02 5.93
N ARG A 125 -10.12 -7.04 4.61
CA ARG A 125 -11.06 -6.48 3.66
C ARG A 125 -12.52 -6.86 3.93
N ASP A 126 -12.79 -8.16 4.09
CA ASP A 126 -14.15 -8.70 4.28
C ASP A 126 -14.74 -8.40 5.67
N ALA A 127 -13.91 -7.93 6.60
CA ALA A 127 -14.32 -7.56 7.95
C ALA A 127 -14.52 -6.04 8.14
N LEU A 128 -14.34 -5.25 7.08
CA LEU A 128 -14.50 -3.80 7.14
C LEU A 128 -15.97 -3.39 7.10
N ALA A 129 -16.31 -2.40 7.93
CA ALA A 129 -17.63 -1.77 7.95
C ALA A 129 -17.83 -0.86 6.73
N PHE A 130 -19.10 -0.56 6.41
CA PHE A 130 -19.50 0.34 5.34
C PHE A 130 -18.93 -0.08 3.96
N ASP A 131 -18.51 0.90 3.17
CA ASP A 131 -17.80 0.76 1.90
C ASP A 131 -16.28 0.85 2.04
N HIS A 132 -15.76 0.67 3.28
CA HIS A 132 -14.33 0.83 3.57
C HIS A 132 -13.45 -0.17 2.84
N ALA A 133 -13.97 -1.33 2.44
CA ALA A 133 -13.24 -2.27 1.57
C ALA A 133 -12.92 -1.64 0.20
N SER A 134 -13.87 -0.91 -0.38
CA SER A 134 -13.65 -0.20 -1.66
C SER A 134 -12.64 0.94 -1.51
N ILE A 135 -12.71 1.68 -0.41
CA ILE A 135 -11.73 2.74 -0.10
C ILE A 135 -10.32 2.16 0.03
N LEU A 136 -10.19 1.01 0.72
CA LEU A 136 -8.91 0.33 0.88
C LEU A 136 -8.34 -0.15 -0.46
N ASP A 137 -9.16 -0.73 -1.34
CA ASP A 137 -8.74 -1.17 -2.66
C ASP A 137 -8.20 -0.01 -3.51
N ASP A 138 -8.95 1.09 -3.55
CA ASP A 138 -8.54 2.29 -4.28
C ASP A 138 -7.26 2.90 -3.70
N ALA A 139 -7.08 2.86 -2.37
CA ALA A 139 -5.87 3.34 -1.71
C ALA A 139 -4.64 2.47 -2.06
N ILE A 140 -4.80 1.15 -2.09
CA ILE A 140 -3.73 0.22 -2.47
C ILE A 140 -3.33 0.46 -3.94
N GLU A 141 -4.30 0.58 -4.84
CA GLU A 141 -3.98 0.82 -6.26
C GLU A 141 -3.41 2.22 -6.50
N ARG A 142 -3.83 3.23 -5.74
CA ARG A 142 -3.22 4.55 -5.74
C ARG A 142 -1.76 4.47 -5.28
N ALA A 143 -1.47 3.77 -4.18
CA ALA A 143 -0.10 3.57 -3.71
C ALA A 143 0.76 2.86 -4.77
N ARG A 144 0.25 1.79 -5.38
CA ARG A 144 0.92 1.07 -6.47
C ARG A 144 1.30 1.97 -7.63
N THR A 145 0.37 2.79 -8.08
CA THR A 145 0.60 3.74 -9.18
C THR A 145 1.59 4.83 -8.79
N ARG A 146 1.48 5.36 -7.55
CA ARG A 146 2.43 6.38 -7.07
C ARG A 146 3.87 5.87 -7.01
N LEU A 147 4.07 4.61 -6.65
CA LEU A 147 5.39 4.00 -6.63
C LEU A 147 6.05 3.93 -8.02
N GLU A 148 5.26 3.89 -9.09
CA GLU A 148 5.81 3.89 -10.46
C GLU A 148 6.41 5.23 -10.86
N TYR A 149 5.79 6.33 -10.45
CA TYR A 149 6.09 7.67 -10.97
C TYR A 149 6.71 8.63 -9.96
N THR A 150 6.70 8.27 -8.68
CA THR A 150 7.14 9.17 -7.60
C THR A 150 8.08 8.48 -6.62
N THR A 151 8.72 9.27 -5.79
CA THR A 151 9.61 8.78 -4.73
C THR A 151 8.86 8.30 -3.48
N LEU A 152 7.54 8.09 -3.57
CA LEU A 152 6.66 7.79 -2.44
C LEU A 152 7.05 6.52 -1.68
N ALA A 153 7.68 5.55 -2.33
CA ALA A 153 8.17 4.34 -1.66
C ALA A 153 9.05 4.64 -0.43
N THR A 154 9.77 5.77 -0.43
CA THR A 154 10.60 6.17 0.72
C THR A 154 9.78 6.59 1.94
N ALA A 155 8.48 6.89 1.80
CA ALA A 155 7.60 7.19 2.92
C ALA A 155 7.24 5.96 3.76
N PHE A 156 7.38 4.76 3.18
CA PHE A 156 7.27 3.50 3.91
C PHE A 156 8.55 3.15 4.68
N CYS A 157 9.66 3.80 4.38
CA CYS A 157 10.94 3.57 5.04
C CYS A 157 11.10 4.49 6.25
N GLY A 158 11.94 4.06 7.22
CA GLY A 158 12.44 4.96 8.25
C GLY A 158 13.38 6.04 7.66
N PRO A 159 13.95 6.91 8.51
CA PRO A 159 14.84 8.01 8.08
C PRO A 159 16.04 7.55 7.26
N THR A 160 16.54 6.34 7.54
CA THR A 160 17.62 5.70 6.77
C THR A 160 17.25 4.26 6.46
N PHE A 161 17.60 3.80 5.27
CA PHE A 161 17.24 2.48 4.76
C PHE A 161 18.30 1.95 3.79
N THR A 162 18.29 0.66 3.53
CA THR A 162 19.08 0.04 2.46
C THR A 162 18.27 -0.02 1.16
N ILE A 163 18.94 -0.20 0.02
CA ILE A 163 18.22 -0.48 -1.24
C ILE A 163 17.43 -1.80 -1.15
N GLY A 164 17.88 -2.74 -0.31
CA GLY A 164 17.13 -3.97 -0.01
C GLY A 164 15.81 -3.69 0.69
N ASP A 165 15.81 -2.83 1.71
CA ASP A 165 14.58 -2.42 2.40
C ASP A 165 13.62 -1.74 1.42
N LEU A 166 14.13 -0.81 0.61
CA LEU A 166 13.32 -0.13 -0.41
C LEU A 166 12.75 -1.12 -1.44
N ARG A 167 13.54 -2.12 -1.88
CA ARG A 167 13.06 -3.18 -2.78
C ARG A 167 11.92 -3.97 -2.16
N THR A 168 12.04 -4.36 -0.89
CA THR A 168 10.98 -5.05 -0.15
C THR A 168 9.68 -4.25 -0.15
N ILE A 169 9.74 -2.92 0.03
CA ILE A 169 8.55 -2.06 -0.09
C ILE A 169 7.88 -2.21 -1.45
N TYR A 170 8.65 -2.11 -2.54
CA TYR A 170 8.11 -2.28 -3.89
C TYR A 170 7.52 -3.67 -4.11
N GLU A 171 8.23 -4.74 -3.69
CA GLU A 171 7.80 -6.12 -3.83
C GLU A 171 6.47 -6.38 -3.10
N VAL A 172 6.35 -5.86 -1.88
CA VAL A 172 5.15 -6.00 -1.05
C VAL A 172 3.97 -5.21 -1.64
N VAL A 173 4.15 -3.92 -1.95
CA VAL A 173 3.06 -3.07 -2.44
C VAL A 173 2.59 -3.53 -3.82
N TRP A 174 3.50 -3.92 -4.70
CA TRP A 174 3.17 -4.44 -6.04
C TRP A 174 2.75 -5.91 -6.05
N ASN A 175 2.97 -6.61 -4.93
CA ASN A 175 2.77 -8.06 -4.82
C ASN A 175 3.50 -8.83 -5.94
N THR A 176 4.78 -8.48 -6.18
CA THR A 176 5.56 -9.00 -7.31
C THR A 176 7.05 -9.03 -6.94
N PRO A 177 7.76 -10.15 -7.14
CA PRO A 177 9.20 -10.21 -6.90
C PRO A 177 9.98 -9.37 -7.91
N LEU A 178 11.05 -8.72 -7.46
CA LEU A 178 11.89 -7.86 -8.26
C LEU A 178 13.31 -8.42 -8.34
N ASP A 179 13.94 -8.33 -9.53
CA ASP A 179 15.35 -8.67 -9.67
C ASP A 179 16.23 -7.69 -8.87
N PRO A 180 17.01 -8.16 -7.88
CA PRO A 180 17.77 -7.29 -6.98
C PRO A 180 18.78 -6.41 -7.69
N ARG A 181 19.45 -6.93 -8.73
CA ARG A 181 20.51 -6.21 -9.43
C ARG A 181 19.93 -5.11 -10.32
N ASN A 182 18.85 -5.44 -11.04
CA ASN A 182 18.15 -4.49 -11.90
C ASN A 182 17.51 -3.37 -11.08
N PHE A 183 16.85 -3.72 -9.97
CA PHE A 183 16.26 -2.75 -9.06
C PHE A 183 17.31 -1.81 -8.47
N ASN A 184 18.40 -2.35 -7.91
CA ASN A 184 19.50 -1.55 -7.36
C ASN A 184 20.04 -0.56 -8.41
N ARG A 185 20.35 -1.07 -9.63
CA ARG A 185 20.83 -0.23 -10.73
C ARG A 185 19.86 0.91 -11.05
N LYS A 186 18.56 0.63 -11.16
CA LYS A 186 17.55 1.65 -11.47
C LYS A 186 17.47 2.71 -10.38
N VAL A 187 17.40 2.31 -9.11
CA VAL A 187 17.31 3.24 -7.96
C VAL A 187 18.52 4.16 -7.90
N ILE A 188 19.74 3.61 -8.01
CA ILE A 188 20.98 4.39 -7.91
C ILE A 188 21.16 5.36 -9.08
N HIS A 189 20.69 5.00 -10.28
CA HIS A 189 20.80 5.85 -11.48
C HIS A 189 19.60 6.79 -11.68
N THR A 190 18.63 6.79 -10.78
CA THR A 190 17.53 7.77 -10.81
C THR A 190 17.93 8.99 -10.00
N ASP A 191 18.15 10.10 -10.68
CA ASP A 191 18.63 11.33 -10.06
C ASP A 191 17.73 11.80 -8.92
N GLY A 192 18.35 12.05 -7.77
CA GLY A 192 17.67 12.60 -6.60
C GLY A 192 16.67 11.68 -5.92
N PHE A 193 16.56 10.40 -6.31
CA PHE A 193 15.65 9.45 -5.65
C PHE A 193 16.12 9.12 -4.24
N VAL A 194 17.36 8.69 -4.11
CA VAL A 194 18.00 8.37 -2.82
C VAL A 194 19.35 9.05 -2.71
N MET A 195 19.76 9.40 -1.49
CA MET A 195 21.08 9.96 -1.21
C MET A 195 21.85 9.04 -0.26
N PRO A 196 23.13 8.70 -0.54
CA PRO A 196 23.93 7.91 0.36
C PRO A 196 24.22 8.69 1.65
N THR A 197 24.12 8.03 2.81
CA THR A 197 24.45 8.64 4.10
C THR A 197 25.96 8.56 4.43
N GLY A 198 26.73 7.80 3.65
CA GLY A 198 28.13 7.48 3.94
C GLY A 198 28.31 6.39 5.00
N THR A 199 27.25 5.89 5.62
CA THR A 199 27.26 4.86 6.64
C THR A 199 26.75 3.52 6.13
N LYS A 200 26.95 2.44 6.91
CA LYS A 200 26.49 1.09 6.58
C LYS A 200 25.76 0.48 7.77
N ARG A 201 24.72 -0.31 7.47
CA ARG A 201 24.12 -1.23 8.43
C ARG A 201 24.94 -2.52 8.42
N ILE A 202 25.42 -2.94 9.60
CA ILE A 202 26.09 -4.21 9.79
C ILE A 202 25.06 -5.17 10.37
N PRO A 203 24.56 -6.14 9.61
CA PRO A 203 23.64 -7.13 10.15
C PRO A 203 24.41 -8.15 11.00
N ASP A 204 23.71 -8.86 11.89
CA ASP A 204 24.27 -9.95 12.69
C ASP A 204 24.82 -11.07 11.80
N THR A 205 24.20 -11.27 10.65
CA THR A 205 24.64 -12.22 9.62
C THR A 205 24.58 -11.57 8.25
N GLY A 206 25.64 -11.72 7.43
CA GLY A 206 25.67 -11.20 6.06
C GLY A 206 26.69 -10.06 5.85
N ARG A 207 26.60 -9.41 4.67
CA ARG A 207 27.51 -8.34 4.30
C ARG A 207 26.95 -6.98 4.73
N PRO A 208 27.83 -6.02 5.14
CA PRO A 208 27.44 -4.65 5.41
C PRO A 208 26.73 -4.03 4.20
N ALA A 209 25.56 -3.44 4.44
CA ALA A 209 24.74 -2.77 3.41
C ALA A 209 24.84 -1.25 3.57
N ALA A 210 25.06 -0.52 2.47
CA ALA A 210 25.08 0.94 2.48
C ALA A 210 23.70 1.48 2.87
N LEU A 211 23.70 2.53 3.69
CA LEU A 211 22.50 3.25 4.11
C LEU A 211 22.27 4.47 3.22
N TYR A 212 21.03 4.68 2.91
CA TYR A 212 20.51 5.78 2.12
C TYR A 212 19.43 6.52 2.90
N GLN A 213 19.18 7.75 2.52
CA GLN A 213 18.02 8.54 2.92
C GLN A 213 17.25 9.01 1.69
N ARG A 214 16.04 9.49 1.87
CA ARG A 214 15.24 10.08 0.80
C ARG A 214 16.01 11.22 0.13
N GLY A 215 16.04 11.21 -1.19
CA GLY A 215 16.57 12.30 -2.00
C GLY A 215 15.58 13.44 -2.20
N PRO A 216 16.00 14.52 -2.88
CA PRO A 216 15.17 15.72 -3.10
C PRO A 216 14.10 15.53 -4.19
N ALA A 217 14.21 14.50 -5.04
CA ALA A 217 13.23 14.28 -6.10
C ALA A 217 11.85 13.92 -5.52
N THR A 218 10.80 14.35 -6.19
CA THR A 218 9.41 13.99 -5.90
C THR A 218 8.83 13.07 -6.97
N THR A 219 9.42 13.08 -8.18
CA THR A 219 9.05 12.25 -9.32
C THR A 219 10.22 11.41 -9.78
N LEU A 220 9.94 10.26 -10.38
CA LEU A 220 10.95 9.37 -10.97
C LEU A 220 11.04 9.60 -12.49
N THR A 221 12.24 9.88 -12.98
CA THR A 221 12.53 10.03 -14.40
C THR A 221 13.80 9.25 -14.74
N PRO A 222 13.69 8.13 -15.48
CA PRO A 222 12.48 7.48 -15.96
C PRO A 222 11.66 6.80 -14.83
N PRO A 223 10.37 6.51 -15.07
CA PRO A 223 9.53 5.81 -14.08
C PRO A 223 9.99 4.37 -13.85
N LEU A 224 9.66 3.83 -12.67
CA LEU A 224 9.86 2.42 -12.32
C LEU A 224 8.56 1.65 -12.57
N LEU A 225 8.34 1.19 -13.81
CA LEU A 225 7.11 0.49 -14.15
C LEU A 225 7.08 -0.94 -13.59
N ARG A 226 5.95 -1.38 -13.08
CA ARG A 226 5.70 -2.73 -12.52
C ARG A 226 6.18 -3.83 -13.46
N GLY A 227 5.71 -3.88 -14.69
CA GLY A 227 6.07 -4.91 -15.68
C GLY A 227 7.53 -4.87 -16.15
N ALA A 228 8.23 -3.74 -16.05
CA ALA A 228 9.59 -3.57 -16.52
C ALA A 228 10.66 -3.91 -15.46
N THR A 229 10.25 -4.22 -14.24
CA THR A 229 11.15 -4.41 -13.09
C THR A 229 11.07 -5.82 -12.50
N THR A 230 10.11 -6.64 -12.96
CA THR A 230 9.94 -8.03 -12.55
C THR A 230 11.13 -8.91 -12.94
N ALA A 231 11.41 -9.92 -12.15
CA ALA A 231 12.38 -10.96 -12.51
C ALA A 231 11.91 -11.70 -13.78
N PRO A 232 12.82 -12.10 -14.68
CA PRO A 232 12.44 -12.95 -15.81
C PRO A 232 11.84 -14.28 -15.28
N PRO A 233 10.88 -14.88 -16.02
CA PRO A 233 10.33 -16.18 -15.64
C PRO A 233 11.49 -17.19 -15.50
N ALA A 234 11.44 -18.03 -14.47
CA ALA A 234 12.43 -19.08 -14.26
C ALA A 234 12.47 -19.95 -15.52
N THR A 235 13.65 -20.12 -16.11
CA THR A 235 13.85 -21.03 -17.23
C THR A 235 13.48 -22.45 -16.77
N PRO A 236 12.59 -23.16 -17.46
CA PRO A 236 12.28 -24.52 -17.11
C PRO A 236 13.59 -25.35 -17.13
N PRO A 237 13.74 -26.35 -16.24
CA PRO A 237 14.94 -27.16 -16.21
C PRO A 237 15.11 -27.82 -17.58
N ASP A 238 16.32 -27.69 -18.11
CA ASP A 238 16.75 -28.23 -19.41
C ASP A 238 16.38 -29.72 -19.44
N GLY A 239 15.43 -30.07 -20.29
CA GLY A 239 15.07 -31.46 -20.54
C GLY A 239 16.26 -32.15 -21.18
N GLY A 240 16.98 -32.95 -20.39
CA GLY A 240 18.07 -33.76 -20.85
C GLY A 240 17.69 -34.57 -22.09
N PRO A 241 18.66 -34.95 -22.96
CA PRO A 241 18.40 -35.57 -24.23
C PRO A 241 17.67 -36.92 -24.07
N VAL A 242 16.49 -37.02 -24.69
CA VAL A 242 15.75 -38.27 -24.80
C VAL A 242 16.54 -39.17 -25.78
N ASP A 243 17.24 -40.16 -25.26
CA ASP A 243 18.00 -41.17 -26.02
C ASP A 243 17.05 -42.04 -26.86
N GLY A 244 16.85 -41.61 -28.10
CA GLY A 244 16.03 -42.30 -29.09
C GLY A 244 16.75 -43.48 -29.73
N ARG A 245 16.80 -44.65 -29.08
CA ARG A 245 17.19 -45.87 -29.77
C ARG A 245 16.00 -46.51 -30.46
N ALA A 246 15.92 -46.27 -31.76
CA ALA A 246 15.07 -47.00 -32.67
C ALA A 246 15.55 -48.45 -32.77
N HIS A 247 14.72 -49.40 -32.39
CA HIS A 247 14.86 -50.82 -32.82
C HIS A 247 13.97 -51.04 -34.02
N GLY A 248 14.65 -51.12 -35.20
CA GLY A 248 14.05 -51.65 -36.41
C GLY A 248 13.83 -53.16 -36.28
N ARG A 249 12.69 -53.64 -36.70
CA ARG A 249 12.47 -55.02 -37.18
C ARG A 249 11.61 -55.02 -38.41
N ASN A 250 12.27 -55.46 -39.49
CA ASN A 250 11.68 -55.93 -40.72
C ASN A 250 10.66 -57.07 -40.48
N GLY A 251 9.60 -57.07 -41.23
CA GLY A 251 8.65 -58.18 -41.38
C GLY A 251 7.88 -58.01 -42.70
N LYS A 252 8.41 -58.63 -43.76
CA LYS A 252 7.68 -58.91 -45.00
C LYS A 252 6.71 -60.02 -44.75
N GLU A 253 5.52 -59.96 -45.36
CA GLU A 253 4.71 -61.04 -45.93
C GLU A 253 3.49 -60.39 -46.57
N GLU A 254 3.33 -60.48 -47.70
CA GLU A 254 2.90 -61.14 -48.91
C GLU A 254 1.53 -61.83 -48.81
N ILE A 255 0.60 -61.47 -49.74
CA ILE A 255 -0.39 -62.27 -50.49
C ILE A 255 -1.71 -62.63 -49.73
N ARG A 256 -2.81 -62.05 -50.09
CA ARG A 256 -3.82 -62.40 -51.13
C ARG A 256 -5.00 -61.43 -51.07
#